data_aea5c5e503630476da9e57434683a7fb
#
_entry.id   aea5c5e503630476da9e57434683a7fb
#
_cell.length_a   1.000
_cell.length_b   1.000
_cell.length_c   1.000
_cell.angle_alpha   90.00
_cell.angle_beta   90.00
_cell.angle_gamma   90.00
#
_symmetry.space_group_name_H-M   'P 1'
#
loop_
_entity.id
_entity.type
_entity.pdbx_description
1 polymer ?
#
loop_
_entity_poly.entity_id
_entity_poly.type
_entity_poly.pdbx_seq_one_letter_code
_entity_poly.pdbx_strand_id
1 'polypeptide(L)'
;MANNKLAVIGGSGLYDVEEFTKREFLKIDTPWGKPSDEILKTNYNNKEVFFLPRHGRGHFISPSKINFKANIDALKQSGVTDIVSVSAVGSLKADLPPGKFVIIDQFIDRTFARNKTFFEDEIVAHVSMAHPTSNGLMDACEESIKKEKIDYQRGGTYVVMEGPQFSTLAESNLYRSWNADVIGMTNMPEAKLAREAEIRYASVSMVTDYDCWHPEHENVDVQQVIKVLLGNAAKAKNMIKNLIDNFEKHIDPKDPTNNCLDVAIITAPEKRTQKTKDKLKTVAGRVLKK
;
A
#
# COMPACT_ATOMS: atom_id res chain seq x y z
N MET A 1 -13.41 9.39 -20.83
CA MET A 1 -13.23 9.30 -19.37
C MET A 1 -11.98 8.46 -19.14
N ALA A 2 -11.08 8.87 -18.25
CA ALA A 2 -9.91 8.05 -17.91
C ALA A 2 -10.42 6.71 -17.35
N ASN A 3 -9.91 5.60 -17.86
CA ASN A 3 -10.29 4.27 -17.39
C ASN A 3 -9.49 4.00 -16.10
N ASN A 4 -10.07 4.34 -14.94
CA ASN A 4 -9.42 4.12 -13.66
C ASN A 4 -9.40 2.63 -13.33
N LYS A 5 -8.24 2.13 -12.91
CA LYS A 5 -8.03 0.72 -12.57
C LYS A 5 -7.51 0.59 -11.16
N LEU A 6 -8.23 -0.18 -10.35
CA LEU A 6 -7.92 -0.44 -8.96
C LEU A 6 -7.00 -1.66 -8.82
N ALA A 7 -5.99 -1.54 -7.98
CA ALA A 7 -5.25 -2.68 -7.44
C ALA A 7 -5.38 -2.75 -5.93
N VAL A 8 -5.41 -3.97 -5.41
CA VAL A 8 -5.31 -4.26 -3.98
C VAL A 8 -3.97 -4.96 -3.73
N ILE A 9 -3.15 -4.37 -2.85
CA ILE A 9 -1.93 -5.00 -2.36
C ILE A 9 -2.17 -5.49 -0.94
N GLY A 10 -1.93 -6.79 -0.69
CA GLY A 10 -2.17 -7.32 0.66
C GLY A 10 -1.69 -8.75 0.82
N GLY A 11 -2.24 -9.45 1.80
CA GLY A 11 -2.00 -10.88 2.02
C GLY A 11 -2.71 -11.75 0.98
N SER A 12 -2.18 -12.95 0.75
CA SER A 12 -2.67 -13.88 -0.28
C SER A 12 -4.13 -14.36 -0.07
N GLY A 13 -4.71 -14.20 1.11
CA GLY A 13 -6.10 -14.60 1.38
C GLY A 13 -7.16 -13.60 0.89
N LEU A 14 -6.79 -12.37 0.48
CA LEU A 14 -7.74 -11.32 0.15
C LEU A 14 -8.43 -11.48 -1.22
N TYR A 15 -7.80 -12.19 -2.16
CA TYR A 15 -8.33 -12.41 -3.50
C TYR A 15 -9.00 -13.78 -3.68
N ASP A 16 -9.05 -14.58 -2.63
CA ASP A 16 -9.79 -15.85 -2.64
C ASP A 16 -11.27 -15.57 -2.34
N VAL A 17 -11.97 -15.08 -3.36
CA VAL A 17 -13.38 -14.70 -3.37
C VAL A 17 -14.06 -15.41 -4.52
N GLU A 18 -15.12 -16.18 -4.25
CA GLU A 18 -15.81 -17.00 -5.25
C GLU A 18 -16.41 -16.17 -6.39
N GLU A 19 -16.90 -14.98 -6.07
CA GLU A 19 -17.54 -14.07 -7.03
C GLU A 19 -16.56 -13.41 -8.02
N PHE A 20 -15.24 -13.58 -7.81
CA PHE A 20 -14.24 -13.07 -8.75
C PHE A 20 -14.14 -13.96 -9.98
N THR A 21 -14.45 -13.38 -11.14
CA THR A 21 -14.51 -14.07 -12.44
C THR A 21 -13.35 -13.69 -13.35
N LYS A 22 -13.14 -14.41 -14.45
CA LYS A 22 -12.10 -14.13 -15.45
C LYS A 22 -10.70 -13.97 -14.83
N ARG A 23 -10.32 -14.92 -13.99
CA ARG A 23 -9.02 -14.91 -13.29
C ARG A 23 -7.88 -15.18 -14.28
N GLU A 24 -6.94 -14.24 -14.33
CA GLU A 24 -5.73 -14.32 -15.15
C GLU A 24 -4.52 -13.92 -14.29
N PHE A 25 -3.48 -14.76 -14.28
CA PHE A 25 -2.22 -14.45 -13.60
C PHE A 25 -1.25 -13.81 -14.59
N LEU A 26 -0.92 -12.54 -14.36
CA LEU A 26 -0.03 -11.77 -15.23
C LEU A 26 1.40 -11.88 -14.71
N LYS A 27 2.26 -12.43 -15.55
CA LYS A 27 3.70 -12.45 -15.30
C LYS A 27 4.32 -11.24 -15.99
N ILE A 28 4.78 -10.28 -15.19
CA ILE A 28 5.29 -9.01 -15.68
C ILE A 28 6.77 -8.87 -15.30
N ASP A 29 7.60 -8.66 -16.29
CA ASP A 29 9.01 -8.32 -16.09
C ASP A 29 9.19 -6.81 -15.97
N THR A 30 10.04 -6.40 -15.04
CA THR A 30 10.32 -4.98 -14.79
C THR A 30 11.81 -4.68 -14.83
N PRO A 31 12.22 -3.43 -15.12
CA PRO A 31 13.63 -3.02 -15.04
C PRO A 31 14.24 -3.15 -13.64
N TRP A 32 13.41 -3.39 -12.63
CA TRP A 32 13.77 -3.48 -11.21
C TRP A 32 13.88 -4.94 -10.75
N GLY A 33 13.68 -5.90 -11.64
CA GLY A 33 13.58 -7.32 -11.33
C GLY A 33 12.13 -7.82 -11.25
N LYS A 34 11.95 -8.97 -10.60
CA LYS A 34 10.63 -9.60 -10.51
C LYS A 34 9.80 -9.00 -9.37
N PRO A 35 8.48 -8.80 -9.56
CA PRO A 35 7.53 -8.54 -8.49
C PRO A 35 7.50 -9.68 -7.45
N SER A 36 6.85 -9.42 -6.33
CA SER A 36 6.68 -10.41 -5.25
C SER A 36 5.95 -11.66 -5.70
N ASP A 37 5.05 -11.54 -6.66
CA ASP A 37 4.29 -12.64 -7.29
C ASP A 37 3.72 -12.19 -8.65
N GLU A 38 3.09 -13.11 -9.37
CA GLU A 38 2.24 -12.77 -10.51
C GLU A 38 1.05 -11.93 -10.03
N ILE A 39 0.68 -10.93 -10.82
CA ILE A 39 -0.49 -10.10 -10.54
C ILE A 39 -1.74 -10.85 -10.96
N LEU A 40 -2.66 -11.10 -10.04
CA LEU A 40 -3.98 -11.60 -10.38
C LEU A 40 -4.84 -10.46 -10.93
N LYS A 41 -5.19 -10.57 -12.21
CA LYS A 41 -6.22 -9.76 -12.84
C LYS A 41 -7.54 -10.53 -12.82
N THR A 42 -8.61 -9.88 -12.40
CA THR A 42 -9.94 -10.51 -12.29
C THR A 42 -11.04 -9.47 -12.47
N ASN A 43 -12.29 -9.95 -12.55
CA ASN A 43 -13.47 -9.10 -12.66
C ASN A 43 -14.42 -9.35 -11.48
N TYR A 44 -15.00 -8.25 -10.98
CA TYR A 44 -16.13 -8.23 -10.05
C TYR A 44 -17.15 -7.23 -10.54
N ASN A 45 -18.42 -7.62 -10.70
CA ASN A 45 -19.51 -6.79 -11.23
C ASN A 45 -19.13 -6.04 -12.53
N ASN A 46 -18.47 -6.75 -13.48
CA ASN A 46 -17.93 -6.22 -14.73
C ASN A 46 -16.83 -5.16 -14.59
N LYS A 47 -16.28 -4.95 -13.40
CA LYS A 47 -15.14 -4.07 -13.15
C LYS A 47 -13.87 -4.89 -13.03
N GLU A 48 -12.83 -4.46 -13.75
CA GLU A 48 -11.50 -5.05 -13.70
C GLU A 48 -10.79 -4.61 -12.42
N VAL A 49 -10.18 -5.55 -11.71
CA VAL A 49 -9.41 -5.32 -10.50
C VAL A 49 -8.17 -6.18 -10.48
N PHE A 50 -7.09 -5.66 -9.88
CA PHE A 50 -5.81 -6.32 -9.78
C PHE A 50 -5.48 -6.64 -8.32
N PHE A 51 -4.83 -7.78 -8.08
CA PHE A 51 -4.36 -8.17 -6.76
C PHE A 51 -2.90 -8.58 -6.81
N LEU A 52 -2.12 -8.08 -5.83
CA LEU A 52 -0.72 -8.46 -5.67
C LEU A 52 -0.48 -8.92 -4.22
N PRO A 53 -0.12 -10.20 -4.00
CA PRO A 53 0.31 -10.68 -2.69
C PRO A 53 1.70 -10.14 -2.38
N ARG A 54 1.78 -9.17 -1.47
CA ARG A 54 3.01 -8.42 -1.15
C ARG A 54 4.16 -9.32 -0.74
N HIS A 55 3.90 -10.37 0.02
CA HIS A 55 4.89 -11.33 0.53
C HIS A 55 5.00 -12.59 -0.34
N GLY A 56 4.40 -12.60 -1.54
CA GLY A 56 4.23 -13.80 -2.36
C GLY A 56 3.17 -14.75 -1.80
N ARG A 57 2.63 -15.63 -2.66
CA ARG A 57 1.72 -16.71 -2.22
C ARG A 57 2.46 -17.66 -1.29
N GLY A 58 1.92 -17.85 -0.08
CA GLY A 58 2.58 -18.64 0.97
C GLY A 58 3.48 -17.82 1.90
N HIS A 59 3.51 -16.49 1.76
CA HIS A 59 4.21 -15.55 2.68
C HIS A 59 5.70 -15.89 2.87
N PHE A 60 6.44 -16.10 1.77
CA PHE A 60 7.84 -16.52 1.81
C PHE A 60 8.84 -15.35 1.68
N ILE A 61 8.37 -14.15 1.38
CA ILE A 61 9.21 -12.95 1.23
C ILE A 61 9.13 -12.13 2.52
N SER A 62 10.25 -11.95 3.21
CA SER A 62 10.32 -11.08 4.39
C SER A 62 10.11 -9.61 4.03
N PRO A 63 9.67 -8.72 4.95
CA PRO A 63 9.33 -7.33 4.65
C PRO A 63 10.43 -6.56 3.91
N SER A 64 11.70 -6.70 4.33
CA SER A 64 12.82 -5.98 3.71
C SER A 64 13.35 -6.61 2.43
N LYS A 65 12.85 -7.79 2.05
CA LYS A 65 13.18 -8.46 0.78
C LYS A 65 12.13 -8.29 -0.29
N ILE A 66 11.01 -7.62 0.03
CA ILE A 66 10.00 -7.25 -0.96
C ILE A 66 10.63 -6.32 -1.99
N ASN A 67 10.46 -6.64 -3.27
CA ASN A 67 10.86 -5.77 -4.35
C ASN A 67 9.76 -4.74 -4.65
N PHE A 68 9.66 -3.72 -3.80
CA PHE A 68 8.62 -2.70 -3.90
C PHE A 68 8.65 -1.96 -5.24
N LYS A 69 9.83 -1.70 -5.81
CA LYS A 69 9.94 -1.06 -7.13
C LYS A 69 9.32 -1.92 -8.21
N ALA A 70 9.65 -3.22 -8.25
CA ALA A 70 9.07 -4.12 -9.23
C ALA A 70 7.55 -4.27 -9.04
N ASN A 71 7.07 -4.30 -7.80
CA ASN A 71 5.64 -4.38 -7.51
C ASN A 71 4.87 -3.17 -8.08
N ILE A 72 5.33 -1.96 -7.81
CA ILE A 72 4.68 -0.72 -8.27
C ILE A 72 4.80 -0.56 -9.79
N ASP A 73 5.99 -0.85 -10.36
CA ASP A 73 6.19 -0.78 -11.81
C ASP A 73 5.28 -1.77 -12.56
N ALA A 74 5.19 -3.02 -12.10
CA ALA A 74 4.33 -4.04 -12.72
C ALA A 74 2.84 -3.65 -12.66
N LEU A 75 2.38 -3.08 -11.55
CA LEU A 75 1.02 -2.56 -11.46
C LEU A 75 0.81 -1.37 -12.42
N LYS A 76 1.79 -0.48 -12.53
CA LYS A 76 1.73 0.64 -13.49
C LYS A 76 1.71 0.15 -14.95
N GLN A 77 2.51 -0.89 -15.30
CA GLN A 77 2.47 -1.54 -16.62
C GLN A 77 1.10 -2.16 -16.92
N SER A 78 0.39 -2.67 -15.91
CA SER A 78 -0.98 -3.19 -16.03
C SER A 78 -2.03 -2.09 -16.21
N GLY A 79 -1.61 -0.83 -16.17
CA GLY A 79 -2.49 0.34 -16.30
C GLY A 79 -3.20 0.73 -15.00
N VAL A 80 -2.75 0.22 -13.85
CA VAL A 80 -3.28 0.58 -12.53
C VAL A 80 -3.07 2.08 -12.26
N THR A 81 -4.12 2.73 -11.81
CA THR A 81 -4.14 4.16 -11.45
C THR A 81 -4.35 4.38 -9.95
N ASP A 82 -4.84 3.36 -9.26
CA ASP A 82 -5.28 3.42 -7.87
C ASP A 82 -4.83 2.18 -7.11
N ILE A 83 -4.21 2.34 -5.96
CA ILE A 83 -3.79 1.24 -5.08
C ILE A 83 -4.43 1.40 -3.72
N VAL A 84 -5.12 0.36 -3.26
CA VAL A 84 -5.50 0.22 -1.85
C VAL A 84 -4.66 -0.89 -1.23
N SER A 85 -3.87 -0.51 -0.24
CA SER A 85 -3.05 -1.42 0.54
C SER A 85 -3.82 -1.90 1.76
N VAL A 86 -3.82 -3.21 1.99
CA VAL A 86 -4.43 -3.82 3.17
C VAL A 86 -3.35 -4.55 3.95
N SER A 87 -3.23 -4.25 5.24
CA SER A 87 -2.19 -4.84 6.11
C SER A 87 -2.68 -5.10 7.53
N ALA A 88 -2.08 -6.10 8.18
CA ALA A 88 -2.18 -6.28 9.62
C ALA A 88 -1.20 -5.35 10.33
N VAL A 89 -1.60 -4.79 11.47
CA VAL A 89 -0.80 -3.85 12.26
C VAL A 89 -1.00 -4.06 13.76
N GLY A 90 0.02 -3.73 14.55
CA GLY A 90 -0.11 -3.54 15.99
C GLY A 90 -0.66 -2.15 16.30
N SER A 91 -1.43 -2.03 17.38
CA SER A 91 -1.92 -0.76 17.89
C SER A 91 -0.95 -0.14 18.89
N LEU A 92 -0.75 1.16 18.78
CA LEU A 92 0.01 1.98 19.73
C LEU A 92 -0.92 2.79 20.66
N LYS A 93 -2.25 2.61 20.55
CA LYS A 93 -3.27 3.33 21.33
C LYS A 93 -4.30 2.38 21.93
N ALA A 94 -4.76 2.68 23.14
CA ALA A 94 -5.72 1.84 23.86
C ALA A 94 -7.12 1.82 23.21
N ASP A 95 -7.51 2.90 22.54
CA ASP A 95 -8.81 3.04 21.85
C ASP A 95 -8.83 2.46 20.43
N LEU A 96 -7.74 1.82 20.03
CA LEU A 96 -7.63 1.07 18.77
C LEU A 96 -7.46 -0.44 19.05
N PRO A 97 -8.51 -1.14 19.53
CA PRO A 97 -8.42 -2.55 19.90
C PRO A 97 -8.26 -3.47 18.68
N PRO A 98 -7.75 -4.70 18.88
CA PRO A 98 -7.75 -5.74 17.86
C PRO A 98 -9.14 -5.94 17.24
N GLY A 99 -9.18 -6.02 15.91
CA GLY A 99 -10.42 -6.09 15.12
C GLY A 99 -10.90 -4.75 14.56
N LYS A 100 -10.38 -3.63 15.05
CA LYS A 100 -10.66 -2.30 14.50
C LYS A 100 -9.85 -2.04 13.23
N PHE A 101 -10.44 -1.32 12.27
CA PHE A 101 -9.75 -0.91 11.04
C PHE A 101 -9.33 0.56 11.15
N VAL A 102 -8.18 0.89 10.58
CA VAL A 102 -7.68 2.28 10.53
C VAL A 102 -7.39 2.67 9.09
N ILE A 103 -8.03 3.73 8.61
CA ILE A 103 -7.72 4.31 7.30
C ILE A 103 -6.58 5.30 7.53
N ILE A 104 -5.41 4.96 7.04
CA ILE A 104 -4.16 5.68 7.29
C ILE A 104 -4.08 6.95 6.43
N ASP A 105 -3.68 8.06 7.02
CA ASP A 105 -3.42 9.33 6.32
C ASP A 105 -1.98 9.83 6.46
N GLN A 106 -1.19 9.30 7.43
CA GLN A 106 0.19 9.69 7.65
C GLN A 106 1.11 8.51 7.94
N PHE A 107 2.39 8.66 7.60
CA PHE A 107 3.41 7.66 7.83
C PHE A 107 4.67 8.23 8.49
N ILE A 108 5.27 7.44 9.38
CA ILE A 108 6.64 7.64 9.87
C ILE A 108 7.46 6.45 9.35
N ASP A 109 8.39 6.72 8.42
CA ASP A 109 9.23 5.69 7.81
C ASP A 109 10.49 5.43 8.65
N ARG A 110 10.52 4.33 9.37
CA ARG A 110 11.66 3.83 10.15
C ARG A 110 12.41 2.71 9.44
N THR A 111 12.13 2.45 8.17
CA THR A 111 12.88 1.48 7.38
C THR A 111 14.25 2.04 6.97
N PHE A 112 15.28 1.19 6.84
CA PHE A 112 16.65 1.64 6.53
C PHE A 112 17.36 0.78 5.46
N ALA A 113 16.89 -0.45 5.20
CA ALA A 113 17.55 -1.37 4.28
C ALA A 113 16.75 -1.56 2.96
N ARG A 114 15.85 -0.63 2.61
CA ARG A 114 14.95 -0.72 1.45
C ARG A 114 15.27 0.35 0.42
N ASN A 115 15.15 0.01 -0.85
CA ASN A 115 15.21 0.99 -1.93
C ASN A 115 13.91 1.82 -1.95
N LYS A 116 14.03 3.15 -1.78
CA LYS A 116 12.88 4.03 -1.47
C LYS A 116 12.46 4.95 -2.60
N THR A 117 13.14 4.91 -3.74
CA THR A 117 12.86 5.79 -4.89
C THR A 117 13.19 5.11 -6.21
N PHE A 118 12.46 5.48 -7.26
CA PHE A 118 12.80 5.14 -8.64
C PHE A 118 13.91 6.05 -9.20
N PHE A 119 14.08 7.24 -8.62
CA PHE A 119 14.94 8.32 -9.10
C PHE A 119 16.28 8.36 -8.34
N GLU A 120 17.02 7.25 -8.37
CA GLU A 120 18.30 7.12 -7.65
C GLU A 120 19.55 7.22 -8.54
N ASP A 121 19.39 7.03 -9.87
CA ASP A 121 20.48 7.04 -10.82
C ASP A 121 20.25 8.12 -11.88
N GLU A 122 21.19 9.09 -12.03
CA GLU A 122 21.24 10.10 -13.10
C GLU A 122 20.00 11.02 -13.24
N ILE A 123 18.84 10.63 -12.74
CA ILE A 123 17.63 11.46 -12.71
C ILE A 123 17.14 11.54 -11.27
N VAL A 124 17.04 12.77 -10.75
CA VAL A 124 16.59 13.05 -9.38
C VAL A 124 15.25 13.75 -9.41
N ALA A 125 14.31 13.26 -8.63
CA ALA A 125 12.99 13.87 -8.47
C ALA A 125 12.65 14.00 -6.97
N HIS A 126 12.01 15.10 -6.61
CA HIS A 126 11.52 15.37 -5.25
C HIS A 126 10.00 15.52 -5.27
N VAL A 127 9.29 14.40 -5.10
CA VAL A 127 7.82 14.42 -4.99
C VAL A 127 7.38 14.83 -3.58
N SER A 128 6.30 15.61 -3.50
CA SER A 128 5.73 15.97 -2.20
C SER A 128 5.06 14.78 -1.52
N MET A 129 5.37 14.57 -0.24
CA MET A 129 4.82 13.51 0.61
C MET A 129 4.11 14.05 1.86
N ALA A 130 3.80 15.37 1.91
CA ALA A 130 3.08 15.95 3.04
C ALA A 130 1.68 15.31 3.26
N HIS A 131 1.03 14.94 2.17
CA HIS A 131 -0.23 14.18 2.17
C HIS A 131 -0.01 12.91 1.32
N PRO A 132 0.45 11.80 1.94
CA PRO A 132 0.91 10.62 1.21
C PRO A 132 -0.21 9.77 0.61
N THR A 133 -1.44 9.98 1.05
CA THR A 133 -2.64 9.23 0.64
C THR A 133 -3.61 10.10 -0.15
N SER A 134 -4.41 9.46 -1.00
CA SER A 134 -5.48 10.10 -1.77
C SER A 134 -6.76 10.20 -0.95
N ASN A 135 -7.26 11.41 -0.73
CA ASN A 135 -8.51 11.62 0.01
C ASN A 135 -9.69 10.88 -0.65
N GLY A 136 -9.80 10.93 -1.97
CA GLY A 136 -10.86 10.23 -2.68
C GLY A 136 -10.82 8.71 -2.46
N LEU A 137 -9.63 8.07 -2.48
CA LEU A 137 -9.53 6.65 -2.16
C LEU A 137 -9.83 6.36 -0.68
N MET A 138 -9.44 7.27 0.24
CA MET A 138 -9.82 7.14 1.66
C MET A 138 -11.34 7.22 1.84
N ASP A 139 -12.03 8.11 1.12
CA ASP A 139 -13.49 8.23 1.13
C ASP A 139 -14.16 6.93 0.61
N ALA A 140 -13.62 6.35 -0.46
CA ALA A 140 -14.11 5.08 -0.99
C ALA A 140 -13.90 3.92 0.00
N CYS A 141 -12.74 3.87 0.68
CA CYS A 141 -12.48 2.89 1.74
C CYS A 141 -13.44 3.07 2.91
N GLU A 142 -13.68 4.32 3.34
CA GLU A 142 -14.58 4.63 4.44
C GLU A 142 -16.03 4.24 4.13
N GLU A 143 -16.55 4.56 2.93
CA GLU A 143 -17.89 4.12 2.50
C GLU A 143 -18.00 2.60 2.52
N SER A 144 -16.95 1.90 2.05
CA SER A 144 -16.93 0.42 2.01
C SER A 144 -16.91 -0.21 3.41
N ILE A 145 -16.17 0.38 4.33
CA ILE A 145 -16.08 -0.03 5.74
C ILE A 145 -17.42 0.17 6.45
N LYS A 146 -18.03 1.35 6.26
CA LYS A 146 -19.35 1.70 6.83
C LYS A 146 -20.44 0.75 6.37
N LYS A 147 -20.46 0.38 5.09
CA LYS A 147 -21.44 -0.56 4.53
C LYS A 147 -21.36 -1.95 5.19
N GLU A 148 -20.16 -2.38 5.56
CA GLU A 148 -19.94 -3.65 6.28
C GLU A 148 -20.08 -3.51 7.81
N LYS A 149 -20.40 -2.33 8.33
CA LYS A 149 -20.51 -2.04 9.77
C LYS A 149 -19.27 -2.44 10.56
N ILE A 150 -18.10 -2.27 9.95
CA ILE A 150 -16.82 -2.53 10.61
C ILE A 150 -16.49 -1.34 11.51
N ASP A 151 -16.03 -1.61 12.74
CA ASP A 151 -15.50 -0.55 13.61
C ASP A 151 -14.18 -0.01 13.04
N TYR A 152 -14.06 1.32 12.92
CA TYR A 152 -12.92 1.92 12.27
C TYR A 152 -12.58 3.30 12.83
N GLN A 153 -11.37 3.74 12.53
CA GLN A 153 -10.93 5.12 12.66
C GLN A 153 -10.52 5.64 11.27
N ARG A 154 -10.94 6.87 10.95
CA ARG A 154 -10.43 7.61 9.78
C ARG A 154 -9.32 8.55 10.22
N GLY A 155 -8.20 8.48 9.52
CA GLY A 155 -6.96 9.16 9.88
C GLY A 155 -6.18 8.36 10.92
N GLY A 156 -4.87 8.43 10.80
CA GLY A 156 -3.95 7.81 11.74
C GLY A 156 -2.53 7.74 11.19
N THR A 157 -1.57 7.90 12.09
CA THR A 157 -0.14 7.82 11.77
C THR A 157 0.36 6.40 11.92
N TYR A 158 0.88 5.84 10.83
CA TYR A 158 1.45 4.51 10.78
C TYR A 158 2.98 4.57 10.83
N VAL A 159 3.59 4.06 11.90
CA VAL A 159 5.05 3.82 11.97
C VAL A 159 5.38 2.56 11.19
N VAL A 160 6.19 2.69 10.15
CA VAL A 160 6.66 1.53 9.38
C VAL A 160 8.07 1.17 9.82
N MET A 161 8.19 0.07 10.57
CA MET A 161 9.47 -0.47 11.04
C MET A 161 10.09 -1.42 10.00
N GLU A 162 11.40 -1.71 10.15
CA GLU A 162 12.09 -2.61 9.21
C GLU A 162 11.61 -4.04 9.30
N GLY A 163 11.47 -4.58 10.51
CA GLY A 163 11.23 -6.01 10.75
C GLY A 163 12.42 -6.91 10.34
N PRO A 164 12.28 -8.26 10.29
CA PRO A 164 11.03 -8.99 10.54
C PRO A 164 10.69 -9.19 12.01
N GLN A 165 11.58 -8.84 12.96
CA GLN A 165 11.28 -8.90 14.38
C GLN A 165 10.25 -7.82 14.75
N PHE A 166 9.44 -8.09 15.77
CA PHE A 166 8.57 -7.10 16.40
C PHE A 166 9.39 -6.11 17.25
N SER A 167 8.76 -5.02 17.68
CA SER A 167 9.38 -3.98 18.49
C SER A 167 9.86 -4.52 19.85
N THR A 168 10.96 -3.97 20.33
CA THR A 168 11.24 -4.00 21.77
C THR A 168 10.26 -3.08 22.51
N LEU A 169 10.06 -3.30 23.81
CA LEU A 169 9.20 -2.43 24.65
C LEU A 169 9.69 -0.97 24.62
N ALA A 170 11.01 -0.74 24.56
CA ALA A 170 11.58 0.60 24.47
C ALA A 170 11.22 1.28 23.14
N GLU A 171 11.29 0.56 22.02
CA GLU A 171 10.87 1.06 20.70
C GLU A 171 9.36 1.36 20.67
N SER A 172 8.54 0.45 21.18
CA SER A 172 7.09 0.65 21.25
C SER A 172 6.74 1.90 22.05
N ASN A 173 7.34 2.09 23.23
CA ASN A 173 7.14 3.29 24.04
C ASN A 173 7.63 4.58 23.33
N LEU A 174 8.75 4.50 22.59
CA LEU A 174 9.25 5.61 21.79
C LEU A 174 8.23 6.01 20.70
N TYR A 175 7.69 5.05 19.95
CA TYR A 175 6.71 5.32 18.89
C TYR A 175 5.39 5.86 19.45
N ARG A 176 4.98 5.40 20.61
CA ARG A 176 3.84 5.97 21.36
C ARG A 176 4.08 7.42 21.76
N SER A 177 5.30 7.76 22.19
CA SER A 177 5.68 9.16 22.53
C SER A 177 5.62 10.09 21.32
N TRP A 178 5.72 9.59 20.09
CA TRP A 178 5.51 10.33 18.83
C TRP A 178 4.04 10.49 18.45
N ASN A 179 3.14 10.02 19.31
CA ASN A 179 1.70 10.00 19.05
C ASN A 179 1.30 9.23 17.79
N ALA A 180 2.05 8.18 17.45
CA ALA A 180 1.68 7.27 16.38
C ALA A 180 0.48 6.40 16.80
N ASP A 181 -0.33 6.00 15.81
CA ASP A 181 -1.55 5.23 16.04
C ASP A 181 -1.34 3.74 15.89
N VAL A 182 -0.63 3.33 14.83
CA VAL A 182 -0.39 1.92 14.52
C VAL A 182 1.05 1.68 14.06
N ILE A 183 1.48 0.43 14.15
CA ILE A 183 2.80 -0.02 13.74
C ILE A 183 2.72 -1.27 12.85
N GLY A 184 3.58 -1.32 11.85
CA GLY A 184 3.73 -2.50 10.98
C GLY A 184 4.96 -2.39 10.10
N MET A 185 5.04 -3.22 9.04
CA MET A 185 6.31 -3.41 8.31
C MET A 185 6.23 -3.12 6.80
N THR A 186 5.10 -2.70 6.25
CA THR A 186 4.85 -2.91 4.82
C THR A 186 4.58 -1.68 3.96
N ASN A 187 3.99 -0.62 4.51
CA ASN A 187 3.50 0.51 3.70
C ASN A 187 4.60 1.47 3.23
N MET A 188 5.82 1.36 3.76
CA MET A 188 7.00 2.09 3.27
C MET A 188 8.07 1.11 2.77
N PRO A 189 8.59 1.35 1.59
CA PRO A 189 8.44 2.52 0.71
C PRO A 189 7.27 2.42 -0.28
N GLU A 190 6.31 1.49 -0.12
CA GLU A 190 5.21 1.25 -1.07
C GLU A 190 4.48 2.56 -1.44
N ALA A 191 4.06 3.35 -0.44
CA ALA A 191 3.37 4.62 -0.65
C ALA A 191 4.25 5.68 -1.36
N LYS A 192 5.54 5.74 -1.04
CA LYS A 192 6.49 6.65 -1.72
C LYS A 192 6.62 6.32 -3.19
N LEU A 193 6.78 5.03 -3.50
CA LEU A 193 6.94 4.55 -4.87
C LEU A 193 5.63 4.69 -5.67
N ALA A 194 4.48 4.46 -5.05
CA ALA A 194 3.18 4.74 -5.68
C ALA A 194 3.06 6.23 -6.06
N ARG A 195 3.46 7.15 -5.16
CA ARG A 195 3.49 8.59 -5.43
C ARG A 195 4.42 8.93 -6.62
N GLU A 196 5.64 8.40 -6.63
CA GLU A 196 6.59 8.61 -7.73
C GLU A 196 6.09 8.02 -9.06
N ALA A 197 5.27 6.99 -9.02
CA ALA A 197 4.64 6.40 -10.19
C ALA A 197 3.32 7.09 -10.59
N GLU A 198 2.94 8.19 -9.94
CA GLU A 198 1.66 8.87 -10.16
C GLU A 198 0.47 7.91 -10.06
N ILE A 199 0.49 7.05 -9.03
CA ILE A 199 -0.61 6.15 -8.67
C ILE A 199 -1.20 6.64 -7.35
N ARG A 200 -2.49 6.93 -7.30
CA ARG A 200 -3.19 7.29 -6.06
C ARG A 200 -3.14 6.11 -5.09
N TYR A 201 -2.88 6.39 -3.83
CA TYR A 201 -2.66 5.38 -2.81
C TYR A 201 -3.51 5.63 -1.57
N ALA A 202 -4.11 4.59 -1.03
CA ALA A 202 -4.71 4.57 0.30
C ALA A 202 -4.30 3.30 1.04
N SER A 203 -4.38 3.33 2.37
CA SER A 203 -4.08 2.17 3.20
C SER A 203 -5.17 1.95 4.23
N VAL A 204 -5.64 0.70 4.31
CA VAL A 204 -6.53 0.21 5.36
C VAL A 204 -5.74 -0.78 6.20
N SER A 205 -5.49 -0.41 7.45
CA SER A 205 -4.77 -1.23 8.43
C SER A 205 -5.75 -1.93 9.36
N MET A 206 -5.60 -3.25 9.50
CA MET A 206 -6.40 -4.07 10.40
C MET A 206 -5.62 -4.31 11.69
N VAL A 207 -6.11 -3.80 12.81
CA VAL A 207 -5.45 -3.99 14.10
C VAL A 207 -5.57 -5.44 14.52
N THR A 208 -4.44 -6.08 14.82
CA THR A 208 -4.37 -7.49 15.25
C THR A 208 -3.96 -7.66 16.70
N ASP A 209 -3.22 -6.69 17.26
CA ASP A 209 -2.64 -6.74 18.60
C ASP A 209 -2.34 -5.31 19.11
N TYR A 210 -1.87 -5.19 20.35
CA TYR A 210 -1.43 -3.93 20.97
C TYR A 210 0.09 -3.75 20.97
N ASP A 211 0.80 -4.30 19.95
CA ASP A 211 2.25 -4.37 20.00
C ASP A 211 2.72 -4.99 21.34
N CYS A 212 3.81 -4.53 21.94
CA CYS A 212 4.31 -5.10 23.21
C CYS A 212 4.15 -4.16 24.43
N TRP A 213 3.39 -3.07 24.31
CA TRP A 213 3.32 -2.02 25.34
C TRP A 213 2.16 -2.19 26.32
N HIS A 214 1.10 -2.92 25.96
CA HIS A 214 -0.13 -2.96 26.76
C HIS A 214 0.01 -3.88 27.98
N PRO A 215 -0.24 -3.37 29.20
CA PRO A 215 0.10 -4.11 30.43
C PRO A 215 -0.78 -5.35 30.66
N GLU A 216 -1.99 -5.38 30.09
CA GLU A 216 -2.97 -6.47 30.29
C GLU A 216 -2.98 -7.47 29.11
N HIS A 217 -2.15 -7.24 28.08
CA HIS A 217 -2.05 -8.13 26.93
C HIS A 217 -0.65 -8.73 26.88
N GLU A 218 -0.58 -10.01 26.52
CA GLU A 218 0.69 -10.69 26.31
C GLU A 218 1.47 -10.06 25.15
N ASN A 219 2.78 -10.29 25.12
CA ASN A 219 3.65 -9.88 24.02
C ASN A 219 3.11 -10.43 22.69
N VAL A 220 3.36 -9.71 21.60
CA VAL A 220 2.88 -10.09 20.26
C VAL A 220 3.31 -11.52 19.95
N ASP A 221 2.32 -12.37 19.73
CA ASP A 221 2.48 -13.74 19.26
C ASP A 221 1.89 -13.89 17.86
N VAL A 222 2.66 -14.49 16.96
CA VAL A 222 2.27 -14.70 15.56
C VAL A 222 0.95 -15.49 15.46
N GLN A 223 0.69 -16.45 16.36
CA GLN A 223 -0.54 -17.25 16.33
C GLN A 223 -1.76 -16.40 16.67
N GLN A 224 -1.65 -15.48 17.64
CA GLN A 224 -2.72 -14.54 17.98
C GLN A 224 -3.00 -13.56 16.83
N VAL A 225 -1.94 -13.02 16.22
CA VAL A 225 -2.04 -12.15 15.02
C VAL A 225 -2.78 -12.87 13.91
N ILE A 226 -2.41 -14.13 13.59
CA ILE A 226 -3.06 -14.93 12.55
C ILE A 226 -4.54 -15.18 12.90
N LYS A 227 -4.85 -15.50 14.15
CA LYS A 227 -6.24 -15.74 14.60
C LYS A 227 -7.13 -14.52 14.38
N VAL A 228 -6.68 -13.34 14.78
CA VAL A 228 -7.41 -12.08 14.59
C VAL A 228 -7.51 -11.74 13.08
N LEU A 229 -6.42 -11.93 12.33
CA LEU A 229 -6.40 -11.70 10.88
C LEU A 229 -7.42 -12.58 10.15
N LEU A 230 -7.50 -13.88 10.48
CA LEU A 230 -8.49 -14.80 9.90
C LEU A 230 -9.92 -14.41 10.28
N GLY A 231 -10.16 -13.97 11.53
CA GLY A 231 -11.45 -13.45 11.98
C GLY A 231 -11.91 -12.20 11.22
N ASN A 232 -10.97 -11.36 10.77
CA ASN A 232 -11.24 -10.16 10.00
C ASN A 232 -11.23 -10.37 8.47
N ALA A 233 -10.75 -11.52 8.00
CA ALA A 233 -10.59 -11.78 6.57
C ALA A 233 -11.91 -11.66 5.78
N ALA A 234 -13.02 -12.19 6.31
CA ALA A 234 -14.33 -12.08 5.67
C ALA A 234 -14.78 -10.62 5.55
N LYS A 235 -14.61 -9.82 6.62
CA LYS A 235 -14.91 -8.38 6.61
C LYS A 235 -14.06 -7.63 5.59
N ALA A 236 -12.76 -7.93 5.52
CA ALA A 236 -11.84 -7.32 4.55
C ALA A 236 -12.22 -7.68 3.10
N LYS A 237 -12.60 -8.93 2.83
CA LYS A 237 -13.08 -9.36 1.50
C LYS A 237 -14.33 -8.61 1.09
N ASN A 238 -15.31 -8.48 1.98
CA ASN A 238 -16.54 -7.72 1.71
C ASN A 238 -16.27 -6.23 1.51
N MET A 239 -15.42 -5.64 2.34
CA MET A 239 -14.95 -4.26 2.14
C MET A 239 -14.33 -4.07 0.76
N ILE A 240 -13.47 -4.99 0.31
CA ILE A 240 -12.85 -4.94 -1.03
C ILE A 240 -13.90 -5.03 -2.13
N LYS A 241 -14.89 -5.91 -2.03
CA LYS A 241 -16.00 -5.98 -3.00
C LYS A 241 -16.74 -4.65 -3.11
N ASN A 242 -17.10 -4.05 -1.98
CA ASN A 242 -17.75 -2.74 -1.97
C ASN A 242 -16.85 -1.63 -2.51
N LEU A 243 -15.55 -1.68 -2.22
CA LEU A 243 -14.57 -0.74 -2.75
C LEU A 243 -14.48 -0.81 -4.28
N ILE A 244 -14.44 -2.00 -4.87
CA ILE A 244 -14.43 -2.18 -6.33
C ILE A 244 -15.68 -1.54 -6.95
N ASP A 245 -16.82 -1.63 -6.29
CA ASP A 245 -18.08 -1.06 -6.80
C ASP A 245 -18.14 0.46 -6.68
N ASN A 246 -17.48 1.07 -5.71
CA ASN A 246 -17.68 2.49 -5.40
C ASN A 246 -16.50 3.41 -5.68
N PHE A 247 -15.25 2.91 -5.79
CA PHE A 247 -14.05 3.76 -5.79
C PHE A 247 -14.07 4.85 -6.88
N GLU A 248 -14.61 4.56 -8.07
CA GLU A 248 -14.65 5.50 -9.18
C GLU A 248 -15.48 6.76 -8.89
N LYS A 249 -16.47 6.68 -7.98
CA LYS A 249 -17.30 7.81 -7.57
C LYS A 249 -16.53 8.86 -6.76
N HIS A 250 -15.45 8.43 -6.11
CA HIS A 250 -14.65 9.22 -5.20
C HIS A 250 -13.35 9.75 -5.83
N ILE A 251 -13.11 9.46 -7.12
CA ILE A 251 -11.90 9.92 -7.77
C ILE A 251 -11.96 11.42 -7.99
N ASP A 252 -11.01 12.13 -7.41
CA ASP A 252 -10.78 13.54 -7.66
C ASP A 252 -9.83 13.70 -8.88
N PRO A 253 -10.30 14.29 -9.99
CA PRO A 253 -9.44 14.60 -11.13
C PRO A 253 -8.28 15.56 -10.79
N LYS A 254 -8.42 16.31 -9.70
CA LYS A 254 -7.41 17.26 -9.21
C LYS A 254 -6.51 16.67 -8.12
N ASP A 255 -6.60 15.36 -7.84
CA ASP A 255 -5.70 14.71 -6.89
C ASP A 255 -4.24 15.04 -7.25
N PRO A 256 -3.46 15.60 -6.31
CA PRO A 256 -2.09 16.04 -6.60
C PRO A 256 -1.15 14.90 -7.01
N THR A 257 -1.53 13.65 -6.81
CA THR A 257 -0.78 12.48 -7.28
C THR A 257 -0.76 12.41 -8.79
N ASN A 258 -1.83 12.82 -9.48
CA ASN A 258 -2.02 12.59 -10.92
C ASN A 258 -0.94 13.23 -11.79
N ASN A 259 -0.27 14.28 -11.30
CA ASN A 259 0.72 15.05 -12.04
C ASN A 259 1.89 15.53 -11.14
N CYS A 260 2.17 14.79 -10.07
CA CYS A 260 3.19 15.19 -9.11
C CYS A 260 4.61 15.27 -9.70
N LEU A 261 4.86 14.59 -10.82
CA LEU A 261 6.16 14.64 -11.52
C LEU A 261 6.35 15.88 -12.41
N ASP A 262 5.31 16.66 -12.70
CA ASP A 262 5.43 17.82 -13.62
C ASP A 262 6.48 18.83 -13.18
N VAL A 263 6.66 18.98 -11.88
CA VAL A 263 7.60 19.93 -11.26
C VAL A 263 8.63 19.26 -10.34
N ALA A 264 8.64 17.93 -10.27
CA ALA A 264 9.45 17.21 -9.29
C ALA A 264 10.87 16.91 -9.78
N ILE A 265 11.09 16.77 -11.09
CA ILE A 265 12.39 16.37 -11.67
C ILE A 265 13.30 17.59 -11.76
N ILE A 266 14.39 17.57 -10.97
CA ILE A 266 15.36 18.67 -10.89
C ILE A 266 16.58 18.48 -11.80
N THR A 267 16.86 17.26 -12.26
CA THR A 267 17.98 16.99 -13.15
C THR A 267 17.78 17.68 -14.49
N ALA A 268 18.79 18.44 -14.94
CA ALA A 268 18.77 19.14 -16.22
C ALA A 268 18.57 18.15 -17.40
N PRO A 269 17.75 18.50 -18.41
CA PRO A 269 17.39 17.57 -19.50
C PRO A 269 18.59 16.93 -20.21
N GLU A 270 19.66 17.69 -20.45
CA GLU A 270 20.89 17.26 -21.12
C GLU A 270 21.72 16.25 -20.29
N LYS A 271 21.45 16.11 -19.01
CA LYS A 271 22.08 15.12 -18.11
C LYS A 271 21.32 13.81 -18.02
N ARG A 272 20.10 13.75 -18.55
CA ARG A 272 19.22 12.58 -18.49
C ARG A 272 19.59 11.61 -19.60
N THR A 273 20.32 10.54 -19.30
CA THR A 273 20.72 9.54 -20.29
C THR A 273 19.51 8.77 -20.85
N GLN A 274 19.65 8.30 -22.10
CA GLN A 274 18.59 7.49 -22.73
C GLN A 274 18.36 6.19 -21.95
N LYS A 275 19.43 5.55 -21.46
CA LYS A 275 19.37 4.34 -20.65
C LYS A 275 18.45 4.53 -19.42
N THR A 276 18.62 5.64 -18.69
CA THR A 276 17.81 5.92 -17.50
C THR A 276 16.39 6.32 -17.86
N LYS A 277 16.18 7.07 -18.95
CA LYS A 277 14.83 7.32 -19.48
C LYS A 277 14.09 6.03 -19.83
N ASP A 278 14.78 5.07 -20.47
CA ASP A 278 14.18 3.77 -20.82
C ASP A 278 13.83 2.95 -19.56
N LYS A 279 14.71 2.94 -18.55
CA LYS A 279 14.47 2.30 -17.26
C LYS A 279 13.24 2.88 -16.55
N LEU A 280 13.05 4.21 -16.64
CA LEU A 280 11.95 4.94 -16.01
C LEU A 280 10.70 5.07 -16.89
N LYS A 281 10.68 4.47 -18.06
CA LYS A 281 9.61 4.65 -19.08
C LYS A 281 8.21 4.40 -18.53
N THR A 282 8.02 3.37 -17.74
CA THR A 282 6.72 3.02 -17.14
C THR A 282 6.31 4.05 -16.10
N VAL A 283 7.21 4.38 -15.20
CA VAL A 283 6.94 5.23 -14.03
C VAL A 283 6.82 6.70 -14.40
N ALA A 284 7.75 7.21 -15.21
CA ALA A 284 7.90 8.64 -15.50
C ALA A 284 7.85 8.99 -16.99
N GLY A 285 7.48 8.05 -17.87
CA GLY A 285 7.45 8.26 -19.31
C GLY A 285 6.57 9.42 -19.75
N ARG A 286 5.54 9.79 -18.99
CA ARG A 286 4.68 10.94 -19.25
C ARG A 286 5.48 12.25 -19.29
N VAL A 287 6.44 12.42 -18.38
CA VAL A 287 7.23 13.65 -18.24
C VAL A 287 8.62 13.57 -18.86
N LEU A 288 9.17 12.37 -19.10
CA LEU A 288 10.52 12.18 -19.66
C LEU A 288 10.55 12.09 -21.19
N LYS A 289 9.41 12.02 -21.87
CA LYS A 289 9.31 12.02 -23.33
C LYS A 289 9.46 13.42 -23.95
N LYS A 290 9.45 14.45 -23.12
CA LYS A 290 9.58 15.86 -23.51
C LYS A 290 11.10 16.28 -23.55
#